data_4c2145c3233fb8b3620d612a05f72d13
#
_entry.id   4c2145c3233fb8b3620d612a05f72d13
#
_cell.length_a   1.000
_cell.length_b   1.000
_cell.length_c   1.000
_cell.angle_alpha   90.00
_cell.angle_beta   90.00
_cell.angle_gamma   90.00
#
_symmetry.space_group_name_H-M   'P 1'
#
loop_
_entity.id
_entity.type
_entity.pdbx_description
1 polymer ?
#
loop_
_entity_poly.entity_id
_entity_poly.type
_entity_poly.pdbx_seq_one_letter_code
_entity_poly.pdbx_strand_id
1 'polypeptide(L)'
;MKETSEEVTELQRLLDAAYDRSTEHLRNIITGPRKLDAQDLTKVLTGMRTINLATVTVGGEPRISAVDGHFLHGRWVFTTSGTAAKARHLRARPAASISYVDGERIGVFSHGQVEFLDENNPDFAEIEEHLTSHYGSSPSSWGEEIVYCRLQPSWMVGYAFDKSAVLAGKE
;
A
#
# COMPACT_ATOMS: atom_id res chain seq x y z
N MET A 1 -7.37 -11.61 9.11
CA MET A 1 -6.16 -11.54 8.29
C MET A 1 -6.52 -12.06 6.92
N LYS A 2 -6.27 -11.30 5.89
CA LYS A 2 -6.61 -11.64 4.49
C LYS A 2 -5.47 -12.42 3.81
N GLU A 3 -4.26 -12.26 4.32
CA GLU A 3 -3.06 -12.83 3.73
C GLU A 3 -2.93 -14.32 4.06
N THR A 4 -2.58 -15.11 3.05
CA THR A 4 -2.16 -16.50 3.21
C THR A 4 -0.74 -16.59 3.78
N SER A 5 -0.35 -17.76 4.28
CA SER A 5 1.03 -17.99 4.76
C SER A 5 2.08 -17.79 3.67
N GLU A 6 1.72 -18.07 2.40
CA GLU A 6 2.61 -17.88 1.25
C GLU A 6 2.81 -16.39 0.97
N GLU A 7 1.74 -15.59 0.95
CA GLU A 7 1.79 -14.15 0.77
C GLU A 7 2.58 -13.45 1.88
N VAL A 8 2.40 -13.87 3.14
CA VAL A 8 3.21 -13.37 4.26
C VAL A 8 4.70 -13.69 4.06
N THR A 9 5.00 -14.89 3.55
CA THR A 9 6.39 -15.27 3.25
C THR A 9 6.98 -14.45 2.10
N GLU A 10 6.21 -14.19 1.05
CA GLU A 10 6.62 -13.33 -0.06
C GLU A 10 6.84 -11.89 0.39
N LEU A 11 5.91 -11.34 1.18
CA LEU A 11 6.06 -10.01 1.78
C LEU A 11 7.32 -9.92 2.62
N GLN A 12 7.63 -10.96 3.44
CA GLN A 12 8.85 -10.96 4.25
C GLN A 12 10.11 -10.94 3.37
N ARG A 13 10.16 -11.73 2.30
CA ARG A 13 11.28 -11.71 1.35
C ARG A 13 11.48 -10.33 0.71
N LEU A 14 10.38 -9.67 0.34
CA LEU A 14 10.41 -8.30 -0.21
C LEU A 14 11.00 -7.31 0.80
N LEU A 15 10.54 -7.36 2.05
CA LEU A 15 11.01 -6.48 3.13
C LEU A 15 12.51 -6.69 3.41
N ASP A 16 12.96 -7.94 3.48
CA ASP A 16 14.36 -8.25 3.73
C ASP A 16 15.25 -7.79 2.57
N ALA A 17 14.86 -8.08 1.33
CA ALA A 17 15.58 -7.62 0.15
C ALA A 17 15.60 -6.09 0.03
N ALA A 18 14.52 -5.40 0.43
CA ALA A 18 14.47 -3.94 0.45
C ALA A 18 15.40 -3.37 1.52
N TYR A 19 15.40 -3.95 2.72
CA TYR A 19 16.27 -3.54 3.81
C TYR A 19 17.75 -3.71 3.44
N ASP A 20 18.14 -4.85 2.85
CA ASP A 20 19.52 -5.14 2.46
C ASP A 20 20.04 -4.16 1.40
N ARG A 21 19.18 -3.71 0.49
CA ARG A 21 19.50 -2.71 -0.55
C ARG A 21 19.40 -1.27 -0.08
N SER A 22 18.92 -1.04 1.14
CA SER A 22 18.76 0.30 1.70
C SER A 22 20.11 0.95 2.02
N THR A 23 20.12 2.30 2.02
CA THR A 23 21.30 3.06 2.45
C THR A 23 21.62 2.80 3.91
N GLU A 24 22.88 2.99 4.30
CA GLU A 24 23.31 2.90 5.71
C GLU A 24 22.47 3.84 6.59
N HIS A 25 22.20 5.04 6.13
CA HIS A 25 21.37 6.00 6.84
C HIS A 25 19.97 5.42 7.16
N LEU A 26 19.32 4.82 6.17
CA LEU A 26 18.00 4.23 6.38
C LEU A 26 18.04 3.03 7.33
N ARG A 27 19.08 2.17 7.23
CA ARG A 27 19.27 1.05 8.15
C ARG A 27 19.52 1.51 9.59
N ASN A 28 20.15 2.66 9.78
CA ASN A 28 20.38 3.25 11.12
C ASN A 28 19.08 3.80 11.72
N ILE A 29 18.11 4.23 10.91
CA ILE A 29 16.78 4.65 11.37
C ILE A 29 15.91 3.43 11.66
N ILE A 30 15.86 2.47 10.74
CA ILE A 30 15.05 1.25 10.82
C ILE A 30 15.88 0.14 11.49
N THR A 31 16.23 0.36 12.75
CA THR A 31 16.97 -0.65 13.55
C THR A 31 16.07 -1.83 13.92
N GLY A 32 16.66 -2.95 14.33
CA GLY A 32 15.94 -4.18 14.66
C GLY A 32 14.71 -3.99 15.55
N PRO A 33 14.76 -3.26 16.69
CA PRO A 33 13.60 -3.02 17.54
C PRO A 33 12.48 -2.21 16.90
N ARG A 34 12.79 -1.43 15.85
CA ARG A 34 11.83 -0.57 15.15
C ARG A 34 11.32 -1.18 13.85
N LYS A 35 12.04 -2.16 13.28
CA LYS A 35 11.68 -2.81 12.01
C LYS A 35 10.36 -3.56 12.17
N LEU A 36 9.41 -3.30 11.28
CA LEU A 36 8.19 -4.08 11.15
C LEU A 36 8.45 -5.21 10.14
N ASP A 37 8.12 -6.43 10.54
CA ASP A 37 8.13 -7.58 9.65
C ASP A 37 6.78 -7.76 8.95
N ALA A 38 6.66 -8.79 8.10
CA ALA A 38 5.44 -9.03 7.34
C ALA A 38 4.22 -9.28 8.23
N GLN A 39 4.40 -10.03 9.33
CA GLN A 39 3.30 -10.29 10.27
C GLN A 39 2.89 -9.03 11.03
N ASP A 40 3.84 -8.16 11.35
CA ASP A 40 3.55 -6.88 12.00
C ASP A 40 2.73 -6.00 11.05
N LEU A 41 3.16 -5.88 9.78
CA LEU A 41 2.46 -5.05 8.79
C LEU A 41 1.03 -5.54 8.57
N THR A 42 0.79 -6.84 8.43
CA THR A 42 -0.57 -7.38 8.27
C THR A 42 -1.47 -7.13 9.48
N LYS A 43 -0.90 -6.99 10.68
CA LYS A 43 -1.65 -6.64 11.89
C LYS A 43 -1.96 -5.16 12.00
N VAL A 44 -0.97 -4.28 11.70
CA VAL A 44 -1.12 -2.83 11.94
C VAL A 44 -1.80 -2.10 10.78
N LEU A 45 -1.77 -2.66 9.57
CA LEU A 45 -2.37 -2.05 8.38
C LEU A 45 -3.80 -2.54 8.10
N THR A 46 -4.50 -3.03 9.13
CA THR A 46 -5.89 -3.46 9.00
C THR A 46 -6.83 -2.27 8.79
N GLY A 47 -7.88 -2.48 7.99
CA GLY A 47 -8.85 -1.44 7.67
C GLY A 47 -8.32 -0.40 6.68
N MET A 48 -9.11 0.63 6.44
CA MET A 48 -8.73 1.74 5.57
C MET A 48 -7.66 2.61 6.24
N ARG A 49 -6.69 3.00 5.44
CA ARG A 49 -5.64 3.98 5.80
C ARG A 49 -5.61 5.08 4.74
N THR A 50 -5.55 6.33 5.16
CA THR A 50 -5.23 7.41 4.22
C THR A 50 -3.76 7.28 3.83
N ILE A 51 -3.49 6.96 2.57
CA ILE A 51 -2.15 6.82 2.02
C ILE A 51 -1.82 7.99 1.10
N ASN A 52 -0.55 8.36 1.03
CA ASN A 52 -0.05 9.31 0.06
C ASN A 52 0.45 8.55 -1.17
N LEU A 53 -0.19 8.78 -2.31
CA LEU A 53 0.17 8.19 -3.60
C LEU A 53 0.95 9.20 -4.42
N ALA A 54 2.21 8.93 -4.68
CA ALA A 54 3.04 9.71 -5.60
C ALA A 54 3.00 9.12 -7.00
N THR A 55 2.70 9.97 -7.99
CA THR A 55 2.67 9.65 -9.42
C THR A 55 3.50 10.66 -10.20
N VAL A 56 3.77 10.41 -11.48
CA VAL A 56 4.60 11.28 -12.30
C VAL A 56 3.85 11.73 -13.55
N THR A 57 3.89 13.05 -13.84
CA THR A 57 3.31 13.64 -15.04
C THR A 57 4.12 13.27 -16.30
N VAL A 58 3.56 13.57 -17.48
CA VAL A 58 4.28 13.42 -18.75
C VAL A 58 5.59 14.21 -18.76
N GLY A 59 5.62 15.36 -18.11
CA GLY A 59 6.82 16.21 -17.99
C GLY A 59 7.83 15.74 -16.92
N GLY A 60 7.59 14.61 -16.26
CA GLY A 60 8.49 14.10 -15.21
C GLY A 60 8.28 14.74 -13.83
N GLU A 61 7.25 15.55 -13.66
CA GLU A 61 6.97 16.23 -12.40
C GLU A 61 6.26 15.29 -11.42
N PRO A 62 6.73 15.18 -10.18
CA PRO A 62 6.04 14.40 -9.16
C PRO A 62 4.72 15.05 -8.74
N ARG A 63 3.71 14.21 -8.45
CA ARG A 63 2.41 14.63 -7.91
C ARG A 63 2.03 13.69 -6.76
N ILE A 64 1.52 14.26 -5.68
CA ILE A 64 1.01 13.52 -4.53
C ILE A 64 -0.50 13.68 -4.46
N SER A 65 -1.17 12.59 -4.13
CA SER A 65 -2.60 12.55 -3.82
C SER A 65 -2.83 11.73 -2.57
N ALA A 66 -3.69 12.18 -1.67
CA ALA A 66 -4.23 11.34 -0.63
C ALA A 66 -5.30 10.44 -1.25
N VAL A 67 -5.28 9.16 -0.91
CA VAL A 67 -6.30 8.18 -1.31
C VAL A 67 -6.58 7.22 -0.15
N ASP A 68 -7.77 6.64 -0.15
CA ASP A 68 -8.13 5.58 0.80
C ASP A 68 -7.46 4.28 0.35
N GLY A 69 -6.50 3.81 1.14
CA GLY A 69 -5.74 2.61 0.87
C GLY A 69 -6.13 1.46 1.79
N HIS A 70 -6.18 0.27 1.24
CA HIS A 70 -6.37 -0.98 1.96
C HIS A 70 -5.15 -1.86 1.74
N PHE A 71 -4.61 -2.43 2.80
CA PHE A 71 -3.49 -3.37 2.70
C PHE A 71 -4.05 -4.78 2.66
N LEU A 72 -4.04 -5.38 1.47
CA LEU A 72 -4.64 -6.69 1.19
C LEU A 72 -3.64 -7.56 0.43
N HIS A 73 -3.51 -8.82 0.81
CA HIS A 73 -2.57 -9.76 0.17
C HIS A 73 -1.13 -9.23 0.11
N GLY A 74 -0.71 -8.52 1.19
CA GLY A 74 0.61 -7.92 1.28
C GLY A 74 0.85 -6.71 0.36
N ARG A 75 -0.20 -6.11 -0.19
CA ARG A 75 -0.12 -5.02 -1.20
C ARG A 75 -1.13 -3.92 -0.90
N TRP A 76 -0.79 -2.71 -1.31
CA TRP A 76 -1.73 -1.59 -1.25
C TRP A 76 -2.73 -1.64 -2.39
N VAL A 77 -4.01 -1.61 -2.05
CA VAL A 77 -5.15 -1.52 -2.96
C VAL A 77 -5.88 -0.20 -2.70
N PHE A 78 -6.29 0.48 -3.75
CA PHE A 78 -7.08 1.72 -3.68
C PHE A 78 -7.95 1.86 -4.92
N THR A 79 -9.00 2.67 -4.80
CA THR A 79 -9.87 3.02 -5.93
C THR A 79 -9.77 4.51 -6.24
N THR A 80 -10.05 4.88 -7.47
CA THR A 80 -10.13 6.28 -7.88
C THR A 80 -11.00 6.41 -9.13
N SER A 81 -11.48 7.64 -9.45
CA SER A 81 -12.10 7.89 -10.74
C SER A 81 -11.11 7.65 -11.88
N GLY A 82 -11.53 6.95 -12.92
CA GLY A 82 -10.73 6.72 -14.13
C GLY A 82 -10.38 7.99 -14.88
N THR A 83 -11.12 9.09 -14.66
CA THR A 83 -10.86 10.42 -15.24
C THR A 83 -9.90 11.25 -14.38
N ALA A 84 -9.58 10.83 -13.16
CA ALA A 84 -8.67 11.54 -12.27
C ALA A 84 -7.26 11.69 -12.86
N ALA A 85 -6.58 12.79 -12.55
CA ALA A 85 -5.21 13.02 -13.02
C ALA A 85 -4.26 11.88 -12.67
N LYS A 86 -4.36 11.34 -11.43
CA LYS A 86 -3.56 10.21 -10.96
C LYS A 86 -3.78 8.95 -11.80
N ALA A 87 -5.04 8.65 -12.20
CA ALA A 87 -5.35 7.51 -13.07
C ALA A 87 -4.72 7.66 -14.46
N ARG A 88 -4.76 8.87 -15.06
CA ARG A 88 -4.08 9.17 -16.32
C ARG A 88 -2.56 9.03 -16.21
N HIS A 89 -1.97 9.50 -15.10
CA HIS A 89 -0.53 9.34 -14.85
C HIS A 89 -0.15 7.86 -14.80
N LEU A 90 -0.90 7.06 -14.03
CA LEU A 90 -0.62 5.64 -13.84
C LEU A 90 -0.81 4.80 -15.10
N ARG A 91 -1.81 5.11 -15.96
CA ARG A 91 -1.96 4.46 -17.27
C ARG A 91 -0.77 4.71 -18.19
N ALA A 92 -0.22 5.92 -18.16
CA ALA A 92 0.93 6.29 -18.98
C ALA A 92 2.27 5.85 -18.38
N ARG A 93 2.38 5.84 -17.06
CA ARG A 93 3.58 5.51 -16.29
C ARG A 93 3.16 4.83 -14.99
N PRO A 94 3.16 3.50 -14.94
CA PRO A 94 2.65 2.75 -13.79
C PRO A 94 3.54 2.85 -12.54
N ALA A 95 4.78 3.36 -12.68
CA ALA A 95 5.66 3.55 -11.53
C ALA A 95 5.08 4.53 -10.52
N ALA A 96 5.00 4.12 -9.26
CA ALA A 96 4.44 4.89 -8.18
C ALA A 96 5.13 4.60 -6.85
N SER A 97 4.94 5.53 -5.92
CA SER A 97 5.34 5.35 -4.53
C SER A 97 4.13 5.59 -3.63
N ILE A 98 4.03 4.79 -2.58
CA ILE A 98 3.00 4.94 -1.55
C ILE A 98 3.70 5.13 -0.21
N SER A 99 3.21 6.07 0.58
CA SER A 99 3.54 6.18 1.99
C SER A 99 2.29 6.20 2.87
N TYR A 100 2.37 5.48 3.98
CA TYR A 100 1.50 5.64 5.14
C TYR A 100 2.35 6.09 6.31
N VAL A 101 2.01 7.24 6.89
CA VAL A 101 2.71 7.82 8.04
C VAL A 101 1.67 8.29 9.05
N ASP A 102 1.82 7.86 10.29
CA ASP A 102 0.99 8.29 11.41
C ASP A 102 1.90 8.94 12.46
N GLY A 103 2.09 10.25 12.33
CA GLY A 103 2.99 11.03 13.16
C GLY A 103 4.41 10.43 13.21
N GLU A 104 4.95 10.35 14.41
CA GLU A 104 6.22 9.67 14.68
C GLU A 104 6.01 8.18 14.98
N ARG A 105 4.76 7.72 15.11
CA ARG A 105 4.40 6.39 15.60
C ARG A 105 4.78 5.28 14.63
N ILE A 106 4.43 5.45 13.34
CA ILE A 106 4.66 4.44 12.29
C ILE A 106 4.90 5.10 10.94
N GLY A 107 5.79 4.52 10.16
CA GLY A 107 5.99 4.84 8.75
C GLY A 107 6.10 3.57 7.92
N VAL A 108 5.36 3.53 6.81
CA VAL A 108 5.43 2.46 5.81
C VAL A 108 5.61 3.10 4.45
N PHE A 109 6.63 2.66 3.71
CA PHE A 109 6.98 3.20 2.39
C PHE A 109 7.10 2.05 1.41
N SER A 110 6.50 2.23 0.24
CA SER A 110 6.48 1.23 -0.82
C SER A 110 6.74 1.89 -2.17
N HIS A 111 7.56 1.26 -3.00
CA HIS A 111 7.80 1.66 -4.38
C HIS A 111 7.53 0.48 -5.30
N GLY A 112 6.93 0.73 -6.45
CA GLY A 112 6.60 -0.33 -7.40
C GLY A 112 5.87 0.18 -8.63
N GLN A 113 5.08 -0.69 -9.21
CA GLN A 113 4.23 -0.37 -10.35
C GLN A 113 2.77 -0.62 -9.98
N VAL A 114 1.89 0.28 -10.39
CA VAL A 114 0.45 0.12 -10.21
C VAL A 114 -0.13 -0.65 -11.39
N GLU A 115 -0.88 -1.69 -11.09
CA GLU A 115 -1.75 -2.38 -12.03
C GLU A 115 -3.19 -1.95 -11.82
N PHE A 116 -3.97 -1.96 -12.90
CA PHE A 116 -5.42 -1.79 -12.85
C PHE A 116 -6.05 -3.17 -12.81
N LEU A 117 -6.92 -3.38 -11.83
CA LEU A 117 -7.62 -4.65 -11.64
C LEU A 117 -8.97 -4.61 -12.33
N ASP A 118 -9.32 -5.71 -12.96
CA ASP A 118 -10.64 -5.97 -13.56
C ASP A 118 -11.12 -7.39 -13.23
N GLU A 119 -12.28 -7.76 -13.73
CA GLU A 119 -12.92 -9.06 -13.47
C GLU A 119 -12.08 -10.28 -13.90
N ASN A 120 -11.07 -10.08 -14.75
CA ASN A 120 -10.16 -11.16 -15.17
C ASN A 120 -9.05 -11.40 -14.12
N ASN A 121 -8.84 -10.48 -13.17
CA ASN A 121 -7.88 -10.67 -12.10
C ASN A 121 -8.46 -11.63 -11.05
N PRO A 122 -7.75 -12.69 -10.66
CA PRO A 122 -8.27 -13.69 -9.72
C PRO A 122 -8.63 -13.11 -8.34
N ASP A 123 -7.98 -12.04 -7.91
CA ASP A 123 -8.21 -11.42 -6.60
C ASP A 123 -9.33 -10.37 -6.64
N PHE A 124 -9.84 -10.01 -7.84
CA PHE A 124 -10.77 -8.89 -8.00
C PHE A 124 -12.05 -9.08 -7.18
N ALA A 125 -12.67 -10.25 -7.23
CA ALA A 125 -13.92 -10.54 -6.54
C ALA A 125 -13.78 -10.39 -5.01
N GLU A 126 -12.68 -10.87 -4.43
CA GLU A 126 -12.41 -10.74 -2.99
C GLU A 126 -12.13 -9.28 -2.59
N ILE A 127 -11.39 -8.54 -3.42
CA ILE A 127 -11.11 -7.11 -3.22
C ILE A 127 -12.41 -6.32 -3.29
N GLU A 128 -13.26 -6.57 -4.28
CA GLU A 128 -14.58 -5.93 -4.45
C GLU A 128 -15.48 -6.20 -3.24
N GLU A 129 -15.57 -7.44 -2.76
CA GLU A 129 -16.32 -7.81 -1.57
C GLU A 129 -15.81 -7.09 -0.32
N HIS A 130 -14.49 -7.04 -0.15
CA HIS A 130 -13.85 -6.34 0.97
C HIS A 130 -14.20 -4.85 0.98
N LEU A 131 -14.07 -4.18 -0.18
CA LEU A 131 -14.36 -2.75 -0.30
C LEU A 131 -15.85 -2.47 -0.13
N THR A 132 -16.71 -3.30 -0.72
CA THR A 132 -18.17 -3.22 -0.55
C THR A 132 -18.57 -3.35 0.92
N SER A 133 -17.99 -4.31 1.63
CA SER A 133 -18.22 -4.51 3.08
C SER A 133 -17.77 -3.31 3.90
N HIS A 134 -16.65 -2.69 3.52
CA HIS A 134 -16.11 -1.54 4.25
C HIS A 134 -16.94 -0.27 4.02
N TYR A 135 -17.34 0.01 2.77
CA TYR A 135 -18.02 1.25 2.40
C TYR A 135 -19.55 1.16 2.42
N GLY A 136 -20.12 -0.03 2.58
CA GLY A 136 -21.55 -0.27 2.55
C GLY A 136 -22.16 -0.30 1.14
N SER A 137 -21.38 -0.10 0.10
CA SER A 137 -21.76 -0.23 -1.31
C SER A 137 -20.53 -0.50 -2.17
N SER A 138 -20.74 -1.18 -3.31
CA SER A 138 -19.67 -1.45 -4.27
C SER A 138 -19.09 -0.14 -4.82
N PRO A 139 -17.77 0.04 -4.84
CA PRO A 139 -17.14 1.17 -5.51
C PRO A 139 -17.55 1.33 -6.97
N SER A 140 -17.83 0.24 -7.68
CA SER A 140 -18.33 0.26 -9.07
C SER A 140 -19.66 0.99 -9.22
N SER A 141 -20.41 1.15 -8.12
CA SER A 141 -21.72 1.85 -8.11
C SER A 141 -21.63 3.36 -7.80
N TRP A 142 -20.43 3.90 -7.50
CA TRP A 142 -20.29 5.29 -7.02
C TRP A 142 -20.35 6.36 -8.11
N GLY A 143 -20.72 6.02 -9.34
CA GLY A 143 -20.89 6.93 -10.45
C GLY A 143 -20.00 6.59 -11.62
N GLU A 144 -19.39 7.62 -12.27
CA GLU A 144 -18.55 7.41 -13.44
C GLU A 144 -17.39 6.45 -13.16
N GLU A 145 -16.90 5.81 -14.22
CA GLU A 145 -15.78 4.85 -14.29
C GLU A 145 -14.86 4.84 -13.06
N ILE A 146 -15.15 4.01 -12.06
CA ILE A 146 -14.22 3.77 -10.94
C ILE A 146 -13.23 2.70 -11.36
N VAL A 147 -11.95 2.96 -11.14
CA VAL A 147 -10.87 2.02 -11.40
C VAL A 147 -10.27 1.50 -10.10
N TYR A 148 -10.02 0.21 -10.06
CA TYR A 148 -9.36 -0.48 -8.97
C TYR A 148 -7.87 -0.56 -9.28
N CYS A 149 -7.07 -0.20 -8.33
CA CYS A 149 -5.62 -0.09 -8.47
C CYS A 149 -4.93 -0.90 -7.38
N ARG A 150 -3.87 -1.62 -7.74
CA ARG A 150 -3.02 -2.33 -6.80
C ARG A 150 -1.55 -1.98 -7.07
N LEU A 151 -0.81 -1.60 -6.04
CA LEU A 151 0.64 -1.45 -6.16
C LEU A 151 1.30 -2.82 -6.07
N GLN A 152 2.03 -3.21 -7.12
CA GLN A 152 2.96 -4.34 -7.12
C GLN A 152 4.31 -3.84 -6.61
N PRO A 153 4.67 -4.09 -5.34
CA PRO A 153 5.84 -3.50 -4.74
C PRO A 153 7.12 -4.21 -5.21
N SER A 154 8.11 -3.45 -5.61
CA SER A 154 9.48 -3.92 -5.83
C SER A 154 10.42 -3.58 -4.66
N TRP A 155 9.94 -2.73 -3.77
CA TRP A 155 10.62 -2.30 -2.55
C TRP A 155 9.61 -1.85 -1.51
N MET A 156 9.80 -2.27 -0.26
CA MET A 156 8.95 -1.86 0.86
C MET A 156 9.74 -1.91 2.16
N VAL A 157 9.51 -0.93 3.02
CA VAL A 157 9.99 -0.92 4.41
C VAL A 157 8.89 -0.40 5.32
N GLY A 158 8.88 -0.91 6.54
CA GLY A 158 8.01 -0.45 7.62
C GLY A 158 8.80 -0.34 8.92
N TYR A 159 8.52 0.72 9.67
CA TYR A 159 9.09 0.91 10.99
C TYR A 159 8.11 1.58 11.94
N ALA A 160 8.31 1.38 13.23
CA ALA A 160 7.58 2.04 14.30
C ALA A 160 8.57 2.59 15.33
N PHE A 161 8.26 3.74 15.94
CA PHE A 161 9.09 4.31 17.02
C PHE A 161 9.11 3.37 18.23
N ASP A 162 7.93 2.91 18.64
CA ASP A 162 7.71 1.86 19.63
C ASP A 162 6.85 0.76 19.00
N LYS A 163 7.52 -0.27 18.48
CA LYS A 163 6.87 -1.41 17.84
C LYS A 163 5.88 -2.11 18.79
N SER A 164 6.23 -2.24 20.06
CA SER A 164 5.39 -2.93 21.04
C SER A 164 4.09 -2.19 21.30
N ALA A 165 4.15 -0.86 21.40
CA ALA A 165 2.96 -0.03 21.56
C ALA A 165 2.06 -0.10 20.32
N VAL A 166 2.65 -0.01 19.12
CA VAL A 166 1.90 -0.10 17.85
C VAL A 166 1.20 -1.45 17.70
N LEU A 167 1.88 -2.56 18.01
CA LEU A 167 1.29 -3.90 17.93
C LEU A 167 0.24 -4.16 19.00
N ALA A 168 0.31 -3.47 20.15
CA ALA A 168 -0.71 -3.54 21.19
C ALA A 168 -1.93 -2.68 20.90
N GLY A 169 -1.98 -1.93 19.78
CA GLY A 169 -3.05 -1.01 19.43
C GLY A 169 -3.13 0.20 20.37
N LYS A 170 -2.04 0.55 21.05
CA LYS A 170 -1.97 1.73 21.93
C LYS A 170 -1.70 2.97 21.07
N GLU A 171 -2.56 3.98 21.23
CA GLU A 171 -2.39 5.31 20.65
C GLU A 171 -1.23 6.10 21.28
#